data_064881f47f8d5a7df314e3cae320f0cc
#
_entry.id   064881f47f8d5a7df314e3cae320f0cc
#
_cell.length_a   1.000
_cell.length_b   1.000
_cell.length_c   1.000
_cell.angle_alpha   90.00
_cell.angle_beta   90.00
_cell.angle_gamma   90.00
#
_symmetry.space_group_name_H-M   'P 1'
#
loop_
_entity.id
_entity.type
_entity.pdbx_description
1 polymer ?
#
loop_
_entity_poly.entity_id
_entity_poly.type
_entity_poly.pdbx_seq_one_letter_code
_entity_poly.pdbx_strand_id
1 'polypeptide(L)'
;GYAAPRTPAYNSFGENEPAWLAEFPKLSKWKLSDLDRIWGKRLRSAETVADSVDAVLAELAATGRDKDTLVVVTTDNGYHVGEYRMPKGKRTPYAADTVVPMILIGPGIPAGVEVSEMTSTIDLAPTFAEVLGASSPKWVDGRSLVPFFSAGQAPVDWRNAALSESIGETNKSDPDYLPYIPPPFNALRTPQWLYVEYDDGSTALYNQETDPYELRNIVSTANPMLVDALSAQQIGR
;
A
#
# COMPACT_ATOMS: atom_id res chain seq x y z
N GLY A 1 -10.92 9.62 -23.83
CA GLY A 1 -10.30 8.41 -23.25
C GLY A 1 -9.77 8.75 -21.87
N TYR A 2 -9.71 7.77 -21.01
CA TYR A 2 -9.14 7.93 -19.66
C TYR A 2 -7.61 7.95 -19.76
N ALA A 3 -6.97 8.96 -19.16
CA ALA A 3 -5.52 9.04 -19.04
C ALA A 3 -5.10 8.60 -17.64
N ALA A 4 -3.96 7.93 -17.52
CA ALA A 4 -3.36 7.65 -16.22
C ALA A 4 -3.08 8.97 -15.47
N PRO A 5 -3.17 9.01 -14.15
CA PRO A 5 -2.90 10.21 -13.37
C PRO A 5 -1.52 10.79 -13.68
N ARG A 6 -1.45 12.09 -13.91
CA ARG A 6 -0.18 12.81 -14.17
C ARG A 6 0.32 13.43 -12.88
N THR A 7 0.60 12.55 -11.89
CA THR A 7 1.21 12.97 -10.63
C THR A 7 2.63 13.50 -10.86
N PRO A 8 3.23 14.24 -9.93
CA PRO A 8 4.63 14.63 -9.98
C PRO A 8 5.60 13.46 -10.20
N ALA A 9 5.29 12.26 -9.71
CA ALA A 9 6.09 11.06 -9.92
C ALA A 9 5.94 10.45 -11.33
N TYR A 10 4.90 10.81 -12.09
CA TYR A 10 4.61 10.22 -13.38
C TYR A 10 5.71 10.52 -14.41
N ASN A 11 6.36 9.48 -14.92
CA ASN A 11 7.49 9.56 -15.86
C ASN A 11 8.61 10.51 -15.40
N SER A 12 8.74 10.65 -14.08
CA SER A 12 9.71 11.53 -13.42
C SER A 12 10.82 10.68 -12.77
N PHE A 13 11.95 11.33 -12.50
CA PHE A 13 13.03 10.76 -11.71
C PHE A 13 13.32 11.73 -10.57
N GLY A 14 13.36 11.21 -9.36
CA GLY A 14 13.54 12.02 -8.17
C GLY A 14 15.00 12.43 -7.91
N GLU A 15 15.23 13.03 -6.75
CA GLU A 15 16.54 13.46 -6.28
C GLU A 15 17.17 12.39 -5.40
N ASN A 16 18.43 12.05 -5.64
CA ASN A 16 19.22 11.08 -4.86
C ASN A 16 18.60 9.67 -4.77
N GLU A 17 17.82 9.29 -5.77
CA GLU A 17 17.13 8.01 -5.81
C GLU A 17 18.11 6.82 -5.78
N PRO A 18 17.69 5.64 -5.29
CA PRO A 18 18.48 4.42 -5.36
C PRO A 18 18.93 4.09 -6.78
N ALA A 19 20.14 3.52 -6.91
CA ALA A 19 20.77 3.27 -8.21
C ALA A 19 19.93 2.37 -9.13
N TRP A 20 19.22 1.39 -8.59
CA TRP A 20 18.35 0.50 -9.36
C TRP A 20 17.24 1.26 -10.11
N LEU A 21 16.75 2.38 -9.55
CA LEU A 21 15.71 3.19 -10.17
C LEU A 21 16.25 3.99 -11.37
N ALA A 22 17.55 4.33 -11.38
CA ALA A 22 18.19 5.03 -12.48
C ALA A 22 18.26 4.21 -13.78
N GLU A 23 18.09 2.88 -13.68
CA GLU A 23 18.05 1.99 -14.84
C GLU A 23 16.80 2.20 -15.72
N PHE A 24 15.74 2.81 -15.18
CA PHE A 24 14.53 3.08 -15.95
C PHE A 24 14.68 4.34 -16.82
N PRO A 25 14.73 4.19 -18.16
CA PRO A 25 14.76 5.34 -19.05
C PRO A 25 13.45 6.09 -19.04
N LYS A 26 13.48 7.38 -19.38
CA LYS A 26 12.26 8.16 -19.58
C LYS A 26 11.34 7.44 -20.56
N LEU A 27 10.09 7.27 -20.18
CA LEU A 27 9.09 6.58 -21.00
C LEU A 27 8.79 7.36 -22.28
N SER A 28 8.81 6.66 -23.41
CA SER A 28 8.47 7.23 -24.71
C SER A 28 6.97 7.54 -24.83
N LYS A 29 6.62 8.40 -25.79
CA LYS A 29 5.21 8.74 -26.06
C LYS A 29 4.33 7.50 -26.31
N TRP A 30 4.87 6.50 -26.99
CA TRP A 30 4.17 5.24 -27.24
C TRP A 30 3.89 4.48 -25.92
N LYS A 31 4.88 4.37 -25.04
CA LYS A 31 4.71 3.74 -23.72
C LYS A 31 3.69 4.48 -22.89
N LEU A 32 3.73 5.82 -22.87
CA LEU A 32 2.75 6.63 -22.15
C LEU A 32 1.31 6.41 -22.67
N SER A 33 1.13 6.33 -24.00
CA SER A 33 -0.16 6.01 -24.61
C SER A 33 -0.66 4.60 -24.24
N ASP A 34 0.26 3.62 -24.14
CA ASP A 34 -0.11 2.26 -23.71
C ASP A 34 -0.53 2.25 -22.23
N LEU A 35 0.14 3.01 -21.38
CA LEU A 35 -0.25 3.17 -19.97
C LEU A 35 -1.64 3.81 -19.83
N ASP A 36 -1.97 4.82 -20.63
CA ASP A 36 -3.32 5.40 -20.66
C ASP A 36 -4.39 4.35 -21.05
N ARG A 37 -4.08 3.52 -22.02
CA ARG A 37 -4.96 2.42 -22.42
C ARG A 37 -5.14 1.38 -21.29
N ILE A 38 -4.06 1.02 -20.61
CA ILE A 38 -4.06 0.11 -19.45
C ILE A 38 -4.90 0.72 -18.33
N TRP A 39 -4.66 1.97 -17.99
CA TRP A 39 -5.42 2.69 -16.97
C TRP A 39 -6.93 2.68 -17.27
N GLY A 40 -7.32 2.99 -18.50
CA GLY A 40 -8.71 2.92 -18.90
C GLY A 40 -9.34 1.52 -18.80
N LYS A 41 -8.57 0.44 -18.97
CA LYS A 41 -9.03 -0.93 -18.72
C LYS A 41 -9.23 -1.17 -17.23
N ARG A 42 -8.27 -0.74 -16.39
CA ARG A 42 -8.35 -0.88 -14.93
C ARG A 42 -9.56 -0.15 -14.35
N LEU A 43 -9.85 1.08 -14.81
CA LEU A 43 -11.05 1.81 -14.39
C LEU A 43 -12.34 1.04 -14.70
N ARG A 44 -12.47 0.48 -15.90
CA ARG A 44 -13.63 -0.35 -16.24
C ARG A 44 -13.73 -1.63 -15.41
N SER A 45 -12.58 -2.24 -15.07
CA SER A 45 -12.60 -3.38 -14.15
C SER A 45 -13.02 -2.97 -12.74
N ALA A 46 -12.62 -1.78 -12.28
CA ALA A 46 -13.03 -1.25 -10.99
C ALA A 46 -14.55 -0.96 -10.93
N GLU A 47 -15.14 -0.48 -12.03
CA GLU A 47 -16.61 -0.36 -12.15
C GLU A 47 -17.30 -1.73 -11.96
N THR A 48 -16.79 -2.78 -12.60
CA THR A 48 -17.33 -4.15 -12.42
C THR A 48 -17.19 -4.65 -10.98
N VAL A 49 -16.10 -4.30 -10.29
CA VAL A 49 -15.92 -4.63 -8.87
C VAL A 49 -16.97 -3.88 -8.03
N ALA A 50 -17.19 -2.59 -8.30
CA ALA A 50 -18.21 -1.81 -7.61
C ALA A 50 -19.61 -2.42 -7.79
N ASP A 51 -20.00 -2.77 -9.01
CA ASP A 51 -21.28 -3.47 -9.30
C ASP A 51 -21.39 -4.78 -8.53
N SER A 52 -20.28 -5.52 -8.39
CA SER A 52 -20.25 -6.78 -7.64
C SER A 52 -20.43 -6.56 -6.14
N VAL A 53 -19.81 -5.51 -5.58
CA VAL A 53 -19.99 -5.12 -4.17
C VAL A 53 -21.44 -4.73 -3.92
N ASP A 54 -22.03 -3.91 -4.79
CA ASP A 54 -23.44 -3.49 -4.68
C ASP A 54 -24.39 -4.69 -4.73
N ALA A 55 -24.15 -5.66 -5.62
CA ALA A 55 -24.93 -6.88 -5.69
C ALA A 55 -24.85 -7.73 -4.41
N VAL A 56 -23.65 -7.87 -3.84
CA VAL A 56 -23.45 -8.59 -2.56
C VAL A 56 -24.20 -7.89 -1.42
N LEU A 57 -24.07 -6.56 -1.31
CA LEU A 57 -24.76 -5.78 -0.27
C LEU A 57 -26.28 -5.87 -0.41
N ALA A 58 -26.79 -5.80 -1.64
CA ALA A 58 -28.23 -5.96 -1.91
C ALA A 58 -28.75 -7.34 -1.51
N GLU A 59 -28.01 -8.41 -1.82
CA GLU A 59 -28.38 -9.78 -1.44
C GLU A 59 -28.35 -9.99 0.08
N LEU A 60 -27.33 -9.46 0.76
CA LEU A 60 -27.26 -9.47 2.23
C LEU A 60 -28.48 -8.79 2.85
N ALA A 61 -28.88 -7.63 2.33
CA ALA A 61 -30.06 -6.92 2.80
C ALA A 61 -31.35 -7.69 2.51
N ALA A 62 -31.50 -8.25 1.30
CA ALA A 62 -32.69 -9.03 0.90
C ALA A 62 -32.91 -10.30 1.74
N THR A 63 -31.80 -10.91 2.17
CA THR A 63 -31.80 -12.13 3.03
C THR A 63 -31.76 -11.83 4.52
N GLY A 64 -31.67 -10.54 4.91
CA GLY A 64 -31.56 -10.09 6.30
C GLY A 64 -30.24 -10.43 6.99
N ARG A 65 -29.20 -10.79 6.19
CA ARG A 65 -27.87 -11.14 6.67
C ARG A 65 -26.95 -9.92 6.85
N ASP A 66 -27.35 -8.75 6.41
CA ASP A 66 -26.66 -7.48 6.63
C ASP A 66 -26.43 -7.15 8.11
N LYS A 67 -27.26 -7.73 8.99
CA LYS A 67 -27.20 -7.53 10.45
C LYS A 67 -26.15 -8.38 11.16
N ASP A 68 -25.59 -9.39 10.50
CA ASP A 68 -24.65 -10.35 11.08
C ASP A 68 -23.45 -10.65 10.16
N THR A 69 -23.24 -9.81 9.16
CA THR A 69 -22.13 -9.97 8.20
C THR A 69 -21.22 -8.75 8.22
N LEU A 70 -19.91 -8.98 8.38
CA LEU A 70 -18.86 -7.99 8.12
C LEU A 70 -18.42 -8.12 6.66
N VAL A 71 -18.52 -7.04 5.91
CA VAL A 71 -18.00 -6.93 4.54
C VAL A 71 -16.75 -6.09 4.55
N VAL A 72 -15.67 -6.59 3.93
CA VAL A 72 -14.42 -5.86 3.76
C VAL A 72 -14.12 -5.73 2.27
N VAL A 73 -13.91 -4.51 1.81
CA VAL A 73 -13.49 -4.21 0.45
C VAL A 73 -12.07 -3.67 0.50
N THR A 74 -11.14 -4.39 -0.08
CA THR A 74 -9.72 -4.02 -0.13
C THR A 74 -9.05 -4.64 -1.35
N THR A 75 -7.75 -4.48 -1.50
CA THR A 75 -6.92 -5.14 -2.51
C THR A 75 -5.65 -5.70 -1.88
N ASP A 76 -5.03 -6.67 -2.52
CA ASP A 76 -3.80 -7.31 -2.07
C ASP A 76 -2.58 -6.39 -2.13
N ASN A 77 -2.54 -5.51 -3.13
CA ASN A 77 -1.46 -4.55 -3.36
C ASN A 77 -1.93 -3.36 -4.21
N GLY A 78 -1.14 -2.30 -4.22
CA GLY A 78 -1.26 -1.22 -5.17
C GLY A 78 -0.70 -1.57 -6.55
N TYR A 79 -0.58 -0.56 -7.43
CA TYR A 79 -0.08 -0.78 -8.78
C TYR A 79 0.38 0.53 -9.43
N HIS A 80 1.67 0.67 -9.71
CA HIS A 80 2.20 1.84 -10.39
C HIS A 80 1.93 1.77 -11.91
N VAL A 81 1.70 2.93 -12.51
CA VAL A 81 1.35 3.08 -13.94
C VAL A 81 2.11 4.25 -14.53
N GLY A 82 3.44 4.20 -14.49
CA GLY A 82 4.31 5.22 -15.04
C GLY A 82 5.03 6.07 -14.00
N GLU A 83 4.77 5.88 -12.71
CA GLU A 83 5.53 6.52 -11.63
C GLU A 83 7.01 6.11 -11.72
N TYR A 84 7.91 7.03 -11.39
CA TYR A 84 9.37 6.85 -11.36
C TYR A 84 9.96 6.30 -12.67
N ARG A 85 9.31 6.56 -13.83
CA ARG A 85 9.64 5.98 -15.14
C ARG A 85 9.41 4.49 -15.26
N MET A 86 8.89 3.83 -14.24
CA MET A 86 8.50 2.44 -14.30
C MET A 86 7.26 2.29 -15.20
N PRO A 87 7.20 1.31 -16.11
CA PRO A 87 6.09 1.24 -17.05
C PRO A 87 4.76 0.89 -16.38
N LYS A 88 4.66 -0.24 -15.78
CA LYS A 88 3.51 -0.74 -15.02
C LYS A 88 4.00 -1.89 -14.15
N GLY A 89 3.41 -2.05 -12.99
CA GLY A 89 3.79 -3.16 -12.11
C GLY A 89 3.48 -2.89 -10.66
N LYS A 90 4.10 -3.67 -9.82
CA LYS A 90 4.03 -3.67 -8.37
C LYS A 90 5.37 -4.11 -7.78
N ARG A 91 5.46 -4.32 -6.46
CA ARG A 91 6.63 -4.84 -5.73
C ARG A 91 7.71 -3.80 -5.47
N THR A 92 7.31 -2.54 -5.37
CA THR A 92 8.19 -1.49 -4.89
C THR A 92 7.77 -1.04 -3.48
N PRO A 93 8.65 -0.39 -2.72
CA PRO A 93 8.28 0.14 -1.40
C PRO A 93 7.39 1.37 -1.45
N TYR A 94 7.20 1.96 -2.62
CA TYR A 94 6.49 3.23 -2.82
C TYR A 94 4.99 3.13 -2.56
N ALA A 95 4.39 4.27 -2.20
CA ALA A 95 2.97 4.36 -1.87
C ALA A 95 2.06 3.82 -2.97
N ALA A 96 2.42 4.01 -4.24
CA ALA A 96 1.66 3.48 -5.37
C ALA A 96 1.43 1.97 -5.30
N ASP A 97 2.35 1.21 -4.70
CA ASP A 97 2.31 -0.25 -4.61
C ASP A 97 1.90 -0.76 -3.22
N THR A 98 2.06 0.04 -2.17
CA THR A 98 1.90 -0.42 -0.78
C THR A 98 0.73 0.21 -0.04
N VAL A 99 0.26 1.39 -0.46
CA VAL A 99 -0.90 2.05 0.15
C VAL A 99 -2.16 1.67 -0.62
N VAL A 100 -3.05 0.94 0.05
CA VAL A 100 -4.27 0.37 -0.56
C VAL A 100 -5.52 0.84 0.19
N PRO A 101 -6.68 0.94 -0.50
CA PRO A 101 -7.94 1.23 0.18
C PRO A 101 -8.35 0.06 1.07
N MET A 102 -8.99 0.38 2.20
CA MET A 102 -9.65 -0.59 3.06
C MET A 102 -10.97 -0.01 3.55
N ILE A 103 -12.08 -0.65 3.20
CA ILE A 103 -13.43 -0.23 3.57
C ILE A 103 -14.09 -1.37 4.33
N LEU A 104 -14.64 -1.07 5.50
CA LEU A 104 -15.35 -2.02 6.34
C LEU A 104 -16.83 -1.61 6.45
N ILE A 105 -17.73 -2.56 6.24
CA ILE A 105 -19.18 -2.36 6.30
C ILE A 105 -19.77 -3.48 7.14
N GLY A 106 -20.55 -3.15 8.16
CA GLY A 106 -21.18 -4.18 8.98
C GLY A 106 -21.81 -3.67 10.27
N PRO A 107 -22.38 -4.55 11.08
CA PRO A 107 -23.00 -4.19 12.34
C PRO A 107 -22.01 -3.51 13.29
N GLY A 108 -22.44 -2.39 13.89
CA GLY A 108 -21.61 -1.64 14.82
C GLY A 108 -20.55 -0.75 14.20
N ILE A 109 -20.41 -0.74 12.87
CA ILE A 109 -19.47 0.15 12.17
C ILE A 109 -20.20 1.43 11.76
N PRO A 110 -19.79 2.61 12.24
CA PRO A 110 -20.41 3.88 11.88
C PRO A 110 -20.17 4.21 10.40
N ALA A 111 -21.21 4.66 9.71
CA ALA A 111 -21.07 5.10 8.33
C ALA A 111 -20.32 6.43 8.22
N GLY A 112 -19.47 6.58 7.20
CA GLY A 112 -18.77 7.82 6.89
C GLY A 112 -17.65 8.19 7.86
N VAL A 113 -17.18 7.26 8.68
CA VAL A 113 -16.03 7.47 9.56
C VAL A 113 -14.75 7.12 8.79
N GLU A 114 -13.78 8.03 8.83
CA GLU A 114 -12.41 7.80 8.34
C GLU A 114 -11.49 7.53 9.52
N VAL A 115 -10.66 6.49 9.37
CA VAL A 115 -9.61 6.11 10.33
C VAL A 115 -8.28 6.46 9.70
N SER A 116 -7.54 7.38 10.34
CA SER A 116 -6.24 7.87 9.84
C SER A 116 -5.05 7.07 10.36
N GLU A 117 -5.29 6.18 11.30
CA GLU A 117 -4.27 5.37 11.93
C GLU A 117 -3.69 4.34 10.96
N MET A 118 -2.43 3.98 11.20
CA MET A 118 -1.71 3.01 10.38
C MET A 118 -2.30 1.61 10.55
N THR A 119 -2.98 1.13 9.51
CA THR A 119 -3.51 -0.23 9.41
C THR A 119 -2.80 -1.02 8.33
N SER A 120 -2.92 -2.34 8.36
CA SER A 120 -2.30 -3.23 7.38
C SER A 120 -3.23 -4.39 7.04
N THR A 121 -3.04 -5.03 5.89
CA THR A 121 -3.80 -6.22 5.48
C THR A 121 -3.61 -7.40 6.44
N ILE A 122 -2.49 -7.47 7.16
CA ILE A 122 -2.27 -8.49 8.21
C ILE A 122 -3.25 -8.35 9.39
N ASP A 123 -3.91 -7.20 9.54
CA ASP A 123 -4.90 -6.94 10.60
C ASP A 123 -6.25 -7.64 10.34
N LEU A 124 -6.49 -8.06 9.10
CA LEU A 124 -7.76 -8.69 8.74
C LEU A 124 -7.96 -10.04 9.40
N ALA A 125 -6.91 -10.86 9.49
CA ALA A 125 -7.02 -12.18 10.10
C ALA A 125 -7.41 -12.12 11.59
N PRO A 126 -6.74 -11.34 12.46
CA PRO A 126 -7.16 -11.17 13.84
C PRO A 126 -8.52 -10.46 13.98
N THR A 127 -8.87 -9.56 13.06
CA THR A 127 -10.20 -8.91 13.04
C THR A 127 -11.30 -9.94 12.81
N PHE A 128 -11.14 -10.80 11.80
CA PHE A 128 -12.12 -11.85 11.52
C PHE A 128 -12.23 -12.86 12.66
N ALA A 129 -11.10 -13.23 13.27
CA ALA A 129 -11.11 -14.11 14.43
C ALA A 129 -11.94 -13.50 15.57
N GLU A 130 -11.70 -12.24 15.91
CA GLU A 130 -12.42 -11.57 17.00
C GLU A 130 -13.91 -11.40 16.69
N VAL A 131 -14.29 -10.99 15.48
CA VAL A 131 -15.69 -10.87 15.05
C VAL A 131 -16.43 -12.20 15.13
N LEU A 132 -15.75 -13.32 14.87
CA LEU A 132 -16.29 -14.67 14.96
C LEU A 132 -16.23 -15.26 16.38
N GLY A 133 -15.79 -14.51 17.38
CA GLY A 133 -15.66 -14.96 18.77
C GLY A 133 -14.49 -15.91 19.00
N ALA A 134 -13.52 -15.97 18.08
CA ALA A 134 -12.29 -16.72 18.21
C ALA A 134 -11.14 -15.83 18.70
N SER A 135 -10.11 -16.44 19.28
CA SER A 135 -8.89 -15.72 19.67
C SER A 135 -7.78 -15.93 18.62
N SER A 136 -7.06 -14.88 18.31
CA SER A 136 -5.87 -14.97 17.46
C SER A 136 -4.70 -15.61 18.21
N PRO A 137 -3.91 -16.46 17.55
CA PRO A 137 -2.66 -16.95 18.10
C PRO A 137 -1.69 -15.80 18.44
N LYS A 138 -0.87 -15.95 19.48
CA LYS A 138 0.07 -14.92 19.95
C LYS A 138 1.20 -14.58 18.96
N TRP A 139 1.43 -15.43 17.97
CA TRP A 139 2.45 -15.23 16.94
C TRP A 139 1.96 -14.42 15.71
N VAL A 140 0.67 -13.99 15.72
CA VAL A 140 0.11 -13.14 14.68
C VAL A 140 0.55 -11.70 14.92
N ASP A 141 1.25 -11.09 13.94
CA ASP A 141 1.73 -9.72 14.02
C ASP A 141 0.62 -8.67 13.81
N GLY A 142 -0.46 -9.06 13.13
CA GLY A 142 -1.63 -8.21 12.93
C GLY A 142 -2.37 -7.90 14.22
N ARG A 143 -3.08 -6.77 14.24
CA ARG A 143 -3.93 -6.32 15.36
C ARG A 143 -5.37 -6.19 14.88
N SER A 144 -6.33 -6.65 15.68
CA SER A 144 -7.74 -6.53 15.32
C SER A 144 -8.19 -5.08 15.15
N LEU A 145 -8.96 -4.82 14.10
CA LEU A 145 -9.57 -3.53 13.80
C LEU A 145 -10.89 -3.28 14.55
N VAL A 146 -11.39 -4.27 15.32
CA VAL A 146 -12.64 -4.17 16.08
C VAL A 146 -12.69 -2.93 17.00
N PRO A 147 -11.60 -2.48 17.64
CA PRO A 147 -11.64 -1.26 18.45
C PRO A 147 -12.08 -0.02 17.69
N PHE A 148 -11.88 0.05 16.37
CA PHE A 148 -12.33 1.17 15.55
C PHE A 148 -13.82 1.13 15.19
N PHE A 149 -14.51 -0.01 15.37
CA PHE A 149 -15.90 -0.18 14.95
C PHE A 149 -16.87 0.69 15.73
N SER A 150 -16.64 0.91 17.02
CA SER A 150 -17.57 1.63 17.87
C SER A 150 -17.21 3.11 18.10
N ALA A 151 -15.94 3.47 18.03
CA ALA A 151 -15.46 4.78 18.43
C ALA A 151 -14.73 5.55 17.32
N GLY A 152 -14.30 4.88 16.25
CA GLY A 152 -13.44 5.48 15.22
C GLY A 152 -12.09 5.95 15.77
N GLN A 153 -11.74 5.57 17.00
CA GLN A 153 -10.51 6.00 17.67
C GLN A 153 -9.61 4.81 17.96
N ALA A 154 -8.32 5.00 17.69
CA ALA A 154 -7.31 4.02 18.01
C ALA A 154 -7.17 3.78 19.51
N PRO A 155 -6.86 2.53 19.93
CA PRO A 155 -6.26 2.29 21.23
C PRO A 155 -4.99 3.13 21.42
N VAL A 156 -4.71 3.53 22.68
CA VAL A 156 -3.55 4.40 23.02
C VAL A 156 -2.22 3.78 22.56
N ASP A 157 -2.12 2.47 22.51
CA ASP A 157 -0.94 1.71 22.12
C ASP A 157 -0.99 1.22 20.66
N TRP A 158 -1.84 1.81 19.82
CA TRP A 158 -1.92 1.42 18.43
C TRP A 158 -0.59 1.67 17.71
N ARG A 159 -0.30 0.82 16.70
CA ARG A 159 0.94 0.94 15.95
C ARG A 159 1.03 2.28 15.21
N ASN A 160 2.25 2.78 15.11
CA ASN A 160 2.59 3.98 14.34
C ASN A 160 3.42 3.65 13.07
N ALA A 161 3.58 2.37 12.74
CA ALA A 161 4.35 1.96 11.57
C ALA A 161 3.81 0.64 10.98
N ALA A 162 4.02 0.47 9.68
CA ALA A 162 3.79 -0.76 8.94
C ALA A 162 5.08 -1.18 8.23
N LEU A 163 5.36 -2.49 8.22
CA LEU A 163 6.48 -3.09 7.51
C LEU A 163 5.99 -3.67 6.18
N SER A 164 6.77 -3.46 5.13
CA SER A 164 6.63 -4.12 3.84
C SER A 164 7.97 -4.73 3.45
N GLU A 165 7.97 -6.00 3.06
CA GLU A 165 9.18 -6.74 2.74
C GLU A 165 9.05 -7.34 1.34
N SER A 166 10.16 -7.39 0.62
CA SER A 166 10.26 -8.03 -0.69
C SER A 166 11.54 -8.83 -0.80
N ILE A 167 11.40 -10.11 -1.12
CA ILE A 167 12.55 -11.00 -1.42
C ILE A 167 13.05 -10.85 -2.86
N GLY A 168 12.51 -9.88 -3.61
CA GLY A 168 12.77 -9.72 -5.03
C GLY A 168 11.95 -10.68 -5.90
N GLU A 169 11.95 -10.42 -7.20
CA GLU A 169 11.25 -11.24 -8.19
C GLU A 169 12.25 -11.84 -9.16
N THR A 170 12.23 -13.14 -9.28
CA THR A 170 13.11 -13.87 -10.19
C THR A 170 12.37 -14.53 -11.36
N ASN A 171 11.03 -14.58 -11.31
CA ASN A 171 10.23 -15.23 -12.34
C ASN A 171 9.99 -14.32 -13.55
N LYS A 172 10.80 -14.46 -14.56
CA LYS A 172 10.67 -13.70 -15.83
C LYS A 172 9.39 -13.98 -16.62
N SER A 173 8.63 -15.01 -16.25
CA SER A 173 7.34 -15.34 -16.87
C SER A 173 6.16 -14.61 -16.22
N ASP A 174 6.38 -13.91 -15.10
CA ASP A 174 5.33 -13.12 -14.47
C ASP A 174 4.90 -11.97 -15.40
N PRO A 175 3.59 -11.80 -15.67
CA PRO A 175 3.09 -10.70 -16.50
C PRO A 175 3.46 -9.31 -15.99
N ASP A 176 3.76 -9.17 -14.70
CA ASP A 176 4.17 -7.94 -14.04
C ASP A 176 5.70 -7.89 -13.80
N TYR A 177 6.46 -8.82 -14.42
CA TYR A 177 7.92 -8.79 -14.36
C TYR A 177 8.46 -7.49 -14.96
N LEU A 178 9.31 -6.83 -14.19
CA LEU A 178 10.07 -5.66 -14.65
C LEU A 178 11.49 -6.09 -15.01
N PRO A 179 12.05 -5.59 -16.11
CA PRO A 179 13.43 -5.91 -16.50
C PRO A 179 14.46 -5.38 -15.50
N TYR A 180 14.08 -4.35 -14.77
CA TYR A 180 14.84 -3.76 -13.68
C TYR A 180 13.97 -3.81 -12.43
N ILE A 181 14.19 -4.78 -11.58
CA ILE A 181 13.46 -4.95 -10.32
C ILE A 181 14.24 -4.30 -9.18
N PRO A 182 13.56 -3.75 -8.17
CA PRO A 182 14.26 -3.35 -6.96
C PRO A 182 15.01 -4.56 -6.37
N PRO A 183 16.19 -4.36 -5.79
CA PRO A 183 16.79 -5.37 -4.92
C PRO A 183 15.78 -5.78 -3.85
N PRO A 184 15.91 -6.97 -3.24
CA PRO A 184 15.16 -7.29 -2.03
C PRO A 184 15.25 -6.14 -1.03
N PHE A 185 14.17 -5.87 -0.33
CA PHE A 185 14.13 -4.74 0.59
C PHE A 185 13.24 -4.99 1.80
N ASN A 186 13.54 -4.26 2.86
CA ASN A 186 12.66 -4.01 3.98
C ASN A 186 12.28 -2.53 3.98
N ALA A 187 10.98 -2.23 4.11
CA ALA A 187 10.48 -0.86 4.10
C ALA A 187 9.59 -0.62 5.31
N LEU A 188 9.94 0.38 6.12
CA LEU A 188 9.17 0.86 7.24
C LEU A 188 8.42 2.13 6.84
N ARG A 189 7.09 2.06 6.84
CA ARG A 189 6.23 3.23 6.63
C ARG A 189 5.64 3.69 7.95
N THR A 190 5.79 4.96 8.24
CA THR A 190 5.12 5.67 9.34
C THR A 190 4.21 6.77 8.75
N PRO A 191 3.38 7.47 9.52
CA PRO A 191 2.64 8.62 9.01
C PRO A 191 3.53 9.70 8.37
N GLN A 192 4.76 9.87 8.87
CA GLN A 192 5.68 10.90 8.39
C GLN A 192 6.78 10.39 7.47
N TRP A 193 7.19 9.13 7.61
CA TRP A 193 8.40 8.63 6.94
C TRP A 193 8.15 7.35 6.16
N LEU A 194 8.78 7.23 5.00
CA LEU A 194 9.10 5.96 4.36
C LEU A 194 10.60 5.75 4.44
N TYR A 195 11.04 4.74 5.19
CA TYR A 195 12.43 4.32 5.28
C TYR A 195 12.60 2.96 4.64
N VAL A 196 13.62 2.80 3.79
CA VAL A 196 13.86 1.57 3.02
C VAL A 196 15.32 1.17 3.14
N GLU A 197 15.56 -0.11 3.44
CA GLU A 197 16.86 -0.77 3.36
C GLU A 197 16.81 -1.80 2.24
N TYR A 198 17.76 -1.73 1.32
CA TYR A 198 17.89 -2.68 0.22
C TYR A 198 19.05 -3.65 0.47
N ASP A 199 18.93 -4.89 -0.01
CA ASP A 199 19.96 -5.93 0.16
C ASP A 199 21.29 -5.59 -0.52
N ASP A 200 21.30 -4.64 -1.46
CA ASP A 200 22.53 -4.12 -2.07
C ASP A 200 23.29 -3.10 -1.17
N GLY A 201 22.76 -2.85 0.03
CA GLY A 201 23.29 -1.92 1.01
C GLY A 201 22.88 -0.46 0.78
N SER A 202 22.11 -0.17 -0.27
CA SER A 202 21.54 1.16 -0.44
C SER A 202 20.35 1.40 0.50
N THR A 203 20.11 2.67 0.85
CA THR A 203 19.02 3.08 1.73
C THR A 203 18.27 4.28 1.14
N ALA A 204 17.00 4.42 1.48
CA ALA A 204 16.21 5.57 1.11
C ALA A 204 15.35 6.06 2.27
N LEU A 205 15.14 7.38 2.34
CA LEU A 205 14.28 8.03 3.32
C LEU A 205 13.48 9.14 2.64
N TYR A 206 12.16 9.08 2.75
CA TYR A 206 11.24 10.08 2.20
C TYR A 206 10.36 10.64 3.30
N ASN A 207 10.14 11.97 3.28
CA ASN A 207 9.22 12.65 4.19
C ASN A 207 7.83 12.71 3.55
N GLN A 208 6.89 11.90 4.04
CA GLN A 208 5.54 11.77 3.48
C GLN A 208 4.69 13.05 3.58
N GLU A 209 5.00 13.95 4.53
CA GLU A 209 4.27 15.20 4.73
C GLU A 209 4.67 16.25 3.69
N THR A 210 5.96 16.34 3.35
CA THR A 210 6.50 17.37 2.42
C THR A 210 6.77 16.83 1.03
N ASP A 211 6.84 15.52 0.87
CA ASP A 211 7.10 14.80 -0.38
C ASP A 211 6.18 13.57 -0.49
N PRO A 212 4.87 13.75 -0.62
CA PRO A 212 3.89 12.65 -0.68
C PRO A 212 4.03 11.78 -1.94
N TYR A 213 4.87 12.19 -2.88
CA TYR A 213 5.18 11.41 -4.09
C TYR A 213 6.55 10.74 -4.04
N GLU A 214 7.25 10.79 -2.90
CA GLU A 214 8.49 10.04 -2.66
C GLU A 214 9.55 10.29 -3.75
N LEU A 215 9.77 11.56 -4.11
CA LEU A 215 10.67 12.00 -5.18
C LEU A 215 12.02 12.52 -4.67
N ARG A 216 12.18 12.64 -3.37
CA ARG A 216 13.37 13.21 -2.77
C ARG A 216 13.91 12.30 -1.68
N ASN A 217 14.87 11.47 -2.03
CA ASN A 217 15.58 10.67 -1.04
C ASN A 217 16.52 11.57 -0.23
N ILE A 218 16.20 11.75 1.05
CA ILE A 218 16.95 12.62 1.98
C ILE A 218 17.85 11.84 2.93
N VAL A 219 18.03 10.54 2.76
CA VAL A 219 18.78 9.70 3.71
C VAL A 219 20.18 10.25 3.99
N SER A 220 20.88 10.75 2.96
CA SER A 220 22.25 11.28 3.09
C SER A 220 22.36 12.62 3.83
N THR A 221 21.24 13.35 3.96
CA THR A 221 21.17 14.68 4.60
C THR A 221 20.30 14.68 5.86
N ALA A 222 19.64 13.56 6.14
CA ALA A 222 18.81 13.41 7.33
C ALA A 222 19.65 13.37 8.62
N ASN A 223 18.99 13.65 9.74
CA ASN A 223 19.61 13.46 11.05
C ASN A 223 19.97 11.98 11.24
N PRO A 224 21.23 11.61 11.49
CA PRO A 224 21.63 10.22 11.69
C PRO A 224 20.83 9.51 12.80
N MET A 225 20.51 10.21 13.89
CA MET A 225 19.69 9.63 14.98
C MET A 225 18.28 9.24 14.52
N LEU A 226 17.70 9.96 13.55
CA LEU A 226 16.41 9.60 12.95
C LEU A 226 16.56 8.31 12.13
N VAL A 227 17.57 8.24 11.28
CA VAL A 227 17.84 7.06 10.45
C VAL A 227 18.06 5.84 11.31
N ASP A 228 18.91 5.95 12.35
CA ASP A 228 19.18 4.87 13.31
C ASP A 228 17.90 4.42 14.05
N ALA A 229 17.05 5.36 14.44
CA ALA A 229 15.79 5.04 15.10
C ALA A 229 14.81 4.30 14.18
N LEU A 230 14.71 4.69 12.91
CA LEU A 230 13.85 4.02 11.92
C LEU A 230 14.38 2.62 11.59
N SER A 231 15.70 2.47 11.41
CA SER A 231 16.35 1.17 11.21
C SER A 231 16.13 0.25 12.41
N ALA A 232 16.34 0.74 13.63
CA ALA A 232 16.11 -0.03 14.85
C ALA A 232 14.63 -0.45 14.99
N GLN A 233 13.69 0.41 14.64
CA GLN A 233 12.26 0.10 14.65
C GLN A 233 11.90 -0.96 13.59
N GLN A 234 12.57 -0.99 12.45
CA GLN A 234 12.40 -1.98 11.40
C GLN A 234 12.87 -3.37 11.84
N ILE A 235 14.01 -3.44 12.53
CA ILE A 235 14.64 -4.70 12.99
C ILE A 235 13.97 -5.26 14.25
N GLY A 236 13.47 -4.40 15.12
CA GLY A 236 12.95 -4.75 16.45
C GLY A 236 11.58 -5.42 16.49
N ARG A 237 11.15 -6.00 15.37
CA ARG A 237 9.83 -6.66 15.21
C ARG A 237 9.94 -8.16 15.08
#